data_312d1f0f049a463a66e247fa0f291b27
#
_entry.id   312d1f0f049a463a66e247fa0f291b27
#
_cell.length_a   1.000
_cell.length_b   1.000
_cell.length_c   1.000
_cell.angle_alpha   90.00
_cell.angle_beta   90.00
_cell.angle_gamma   90.00
#
_symmetry.space_group_name_H-M   'P 1'
#
loop_
_entity.id
_entity.type
_entity.pdbx_description
1 polymer ?
#
loop_
_entity_poly.entity_id
_entity_poly.type
_entity_poly.pdbx_seq_one_letter_code
_entity_poly.pdbx_strand_id
1 'polypeptide(L)'
;MRAAVAGVCALLSPLLVTATLQAQESERVVRRLDFVGNTSITDVVLSAGISTTVSSWFARSPIVSWIGLGEKRYFDEDEFRRDVIRLHVLYRRSGFPNAVVDTAVVREPESVYITFRITEGEPMVVADLQVSGIDSLPAWLRRIATLDLPLQEGDPFNRYAMQQSADSIERRLRDRGYPSATVFSGFEADRERLTARVNLDVEPSARAVIGAVDVVGVRRIDTALVRELMVSRPGRRYSQDELLLSQQNLYQSDLFRYATVHIDSAEFQAGGDTVPLLVQVNESRRRRIRGSLGYGTEDCFRGGLGWTTRNFLGSNGRLLDLTSRVSKVGVGDPTDWGLADGLCSSSANDSIGSSVLNYHLSSTIRRPAFLTATSNLSVSVYTERRSEYQVYLRRETGTT
;
A
#
# COMPACT_ATOMS: atom_id res chain seq x y z
N MET A 1 43.44 54.33 43.34
CA MET A 1 43.57 55.07 42.05
C MET A 1 42.52 54.54 41.10
N ARG A 2 41.51 55.38 40.88
CA ARG A 2 40.37 55.19 39.98
C ARG A 2 40.78 55.67 38.58
N ALA A 3 40.29 54.99 37.59
CA ALA A 3 39.89 55.50 36.27
C ALA A 3 40.36 54.56 35.13
N ALA A 4 39.37 54.36 34.27
CA ALA A 4 39.38 54.05 32.84
C ALA A 4 39.03 52.60 32.45
N VAL A 5 37.72 52.29 32.46
CA VAL A 5 37.09 51.36 31.51
C VAL A 5 35.73 51.98 31.16
N ALA A 6 35.69 52.84 30.17
CA ALA A 6 34.47 53.31 29.53
C ALA A 6 34.86 53.60 28.08
N GLY A 7 34.36 52.80 27.10
CA GLY A 7 34.51 53.16 25.71
C GLY A 7 34.76 52.04 24.73
N VAL A 8 33.96 50.95 24.73
CA VAL A 8 33.89 50.03 23.58
C VAL A 8 32.49 49.33 23.55
N CYS A 9 31.44 50.08 23.39
CA CYS A 9 30.06 49.47 23.23
C CYS A 9 29.16 50.21 22.23
N ALA A 10 29.72 50.93 21.24
CA ALA A 10 28.90 51.76 20.38
C ALA A 10 29.08 51.53 18.85
N LEU A 11 29.62 50.36 18.40
CA LEU A 11 29.82 50.14 16.95
C LEU A 11 29.36 48.76 16.42
N LEU A 12 28.46 48.05 17.12
CA LEU A 12 27.99 46.71 16.67
C LEU A 12 26.46 46.63 16.38
N SER A 13 25.77 47.79 16.22
CA SER A 13 24.31 47.77 16.08
C SER A 13 23.67 47.89 14.67
N PRO A 14 24.35 47.98 13.51
CA PRO A 14 23.61 47.97 12.25
C PRO A 14 23.63 46.63 11.49
N LEU A 15 24.30 45.57 11.98
CA LEU A 15 24.40 44.27 11.24
C LEU A 15 23.34 43.24 11.63
N LEU A 16 22.52 43.49 12.65
CA LEU A 16 21.49 42.55 13.12
C LEU A 16 20.09 42.75 12.51
N VAL A 17 19.86 43.88 11.78
CA VAL A 17 18.53 44.21 11.22
C VAL A 17 18.31 43.61 9.83
N THR A 18 19.37 43.25 9.10
CA THR A 18 19.21 42.70 7.74
C THR A 18 19.03 41.17 7.71
N ALA A 19 19.37 40.48 8.80
CA ALA A 19 19.20 39.01 8.87
C ALA A 19 17.77 38.55 9.17
N THR A 20 16.91 39.44 9.68
CA THR A 20 15.53 39.11 10.05
C THR A 20 14.54 39.19 8.88
N LEU A 21 14.88 39.83 7.76
CA LEU A 21 13.99 39.92 6.61
C LEU A 21 14.03 38.68 5.68
N GLN A 22 15.12 37.93 5.67
CA GLN A 22 15.21 36.69 4.90
C GLN A 22 14.67 35.44 5.65
N ALA A 23 14.61 35.48 6.99
CA ALA A 23 14.07 34.39 7.79
C ALA A 23 12.53 34.38 7.84
N GLN A 24 11.86 35.44 7.42
CA GLN A 24 10.40 35.54 7.46
C GLN A 24 9.69 34.96 6.22
N GLU A 25 10.41 34.68 5.12
CA GLU A 25 9.81 34.10 3.93
C GLU A 25 9.56 32.58 4.06
N SER A 26 10.29 31.87 4.94
CA SER A 26 10.18 30.43 5.12
C SER A 26 9.09 29.97 6.10
N GLU A 27 8.33 30.87 6.72
CA GLU A 27 7.32 30.52 7.74
C GLU A 27 5.86 30.53 7.23
N ARG A 28 5.63 30.89 5.97
CA ARG A 28 4.28 30.93 5.41
C ARG A 28 3.76 29.53 5.12
N VAL A 29 2.58 29.24 5.62
CA VAL A 29 1.95 27.93 5.51
C VAL A 29 1.06 27.87 4.26
N VAL A 30 1.18 26.83 3.45
CA VAL A 30 0.30 26.61 2.29
C VAL A 30 -1.10 26.25 2.79
N ARG A 31 -2.05 27.18 2.60
CA ARG A 31 -3.44 27.01 3.05
C ARG A 31 -4.36 26.42 2.02
N ARG A 32 -4.14 26.73 0.77
CA ARG A 32 -4.97 26.30 -0.34
C ARG A 32 -4.11 26.13 -1.58
N LEU A 33 -4.42 25.08 -2.32
CA LEU A 33 -3.81 24.78 -3.59
C LEU A 33 -4.93 24.28 -4.53
N ASP A 34 -5.16 25.02 -5.59
CA ASP A 34 -6.21 24.76 -6.56
C ASP A 34 -5.62 24.58 -7.96
N PHE A 35 -6.30 23.77 -8.76
CA PHE A 35 -6.05 23.64 -10.18
C PHE A 35 -7.27 24.12 -10.94
N VAL A 36 -7.05 24.88 -12.01
CA VAL A 36 -8.14 25.45 -12.85
C VAL A 36 -7.78 25.26 -14.31
N GLY A 37 -8.73 24.74 -15.09
CA GLY A 37 -8.56 24.52 -16.53
C GLY A 37 -8.02 23.13 -16.89
N ASN A 38 -7.81 22.28 -15.91
CA ASN A 38 -7.42 20.88 -16.09
C ASN A 38 -8.67 20.01 -16.35
N THR A 39 -8.96 19.75 -17.60
CA THR A 39 -10.13 18.92 -18.01
C THR A 39 -9.77 17.45 -18.20
N SER A 40 -8.55 17.17 -18.64
CA SER A 40 -8.09 15.83 -18.99
C SER A 40 -7.36 15.12 -17.83
N ILE A 41 -6.76 15.86 -16.92
CA ILE A 41 -6.01 15.29 -15.79
C ILE A 41 -6.66 15.77 -14.49
N THR A 42 -7.00 14.81 -13.61
CA THR A 42 -7.68 15.12 -12.34
C THR A 42 -6.75 15.80 -11.34
N ASP A 43 -7.30 16.61 -10.44
CA ASP A 43 -6.57 17.28 -9.35
C ASP A 43 -5.77 16.31 -8.49
N VAL A 44 -6.27 15.09 -8.30
CA VAL A 44 -5.58 14.03 -7.54
C VAL A 44 -4.25 13.66 -8.19
N VAL A 45 -4.25 13.49 -9.52
CA VAL A 45 -3.04 13.15 -10.29
C VAL A 45 -2.07 14.34 -10.32
N LEU A 46 -2.58 15.56 -10.50
CA LEU A 46 -1.77 16.78 -10.49
C LEU A 46 -1.13 16.98 -9.11
N SER A 47 -1.90 16.83 -8.03
CA SER A 47 -1.40 16.94 -6.65
C SER A 47 -0.35 15.87 -6.31
N ALA A 48 -0.50 14.65 -6.83
CA ALA A 48 0.50 13.59 -6.66
C ALA A 48 1.79 13.84 -7.46
N GLY A 49 1.71 14.66 -8.52
CA GLY A 49 2.85 15.02 -9.37
C GLY A 49 3.72 16.15 -8.84
N ILE A 50 3.31 16.84 -7.79
CA ILE A 50 4.00 18.00 -7.19
C ILE A 50 4.41 17.72 -5.75
N SER A 51 5.37 18.51 -5.24
CA SER A 51 5.83 18.40 -3.84
C SER A 51 5.12 19.38 -2.91
N THR A 52 4.65 20.49 -3.42
CA THR A 52 3.89 21.47 -2.64
C THR A 52 2.54 20.90 -2.23
N THR A 53 2.31 20.77 -0.93
CA THR A 53 1.08 20.19 -0.37
C THR A 53 0.41 21.13 0.61
N VAL A 54 -0.92 21.03 0.71
CA VAL A 54 -1.71 21.82 1.65
C VAL A 54 -1.50 21.32 3.08
N SER A 55 -1.37 22.24 4.03
CA SER A 55 -1.28 21.90 5.45
C SER A 55 -2.58 21.31 5.97
N SER A 56 -2.47 20.30 6.83
CA SER A 56 -3.63 19.64 7.43
C SER A 56 -4.54 20.62 8.15
N TRP A 57 -5.85 20.47 8.01
CA TRP A 57 -6.85 21.27 8.73
C TRP A 57 -6.68 21.18 10.26
N PHE A 58 -6.25 20.04 10.76
CA PHE A 58 -5.97 19.83 12.19
C PHE A 58 -4.78 20.64 12.71
N ALA A 59 -3.84 21.03 11.87
CA ALA A 59 -2.71 21.89 12.24
C ALA A 59 -3.13 23.32 12.64
N ARG A 60 -4.41 23.70 12.41
CA ARG A 60 -4.98 25.02 12.72
C ARG A 60 -5.52 25.14 14.16
N SER A 61 -5.84 24.03 14.81
CA SER A 61 -6.37 24.06 16.17
C SER A 61 -5.21 24.22 17.18
N PRO A 62 -5.22 25.25 18.03
CA PRO A 62 -4.19 25.45 19.06
C PRO A 62 -4.11 24.27 20.03
N ILE A 63 -5.22 23.55 20.25
CA ILE A 63 -5.27 22.36 21.10
C ILE A 63 -4.58 21.18 20.44
N VAL A 64 -4.73 21.01 19.12
CA VAL A 64 -4.16 19.90 18.38
C VAL A 64 -2.67 20.10 18.12
N SER A 65 -2.24 21.36 17.92
CA SER A 65 -0.81 21.70 17.79
C SER A 65 -0.04 21.47 19.10
N TRP A 66 -0.69 21.59 20.24
CA TRP A 66 -0.09 21.29 21.56
C TRP A 66 0.14 19.78 21.76
N ILE A 67 -0.64 18.93 21.14
CA ILE A 67 -0.52 17.44 21.19
C ILE A 67 0.47 16.93 20.12
N GLY A 68 1.04 17.82 19.28
CA GLY A 68 1.97 17.42 18.20
C GLY A 68 1.29 16.73 17.01
N LEU A 69 -0.04 16.80 16.91
CA LEU A 69 -0.81 16.26 15.81
C LEU A 69 -1.09 17.37 14.79
N GLY A 70 -0.53 17.24 13.58
CA GLY A 70 -0.75 18.15 12.45
C GLY A 70 0.55 18.62 11.81
N GLU A 71 0.79 18.20 10.58
CA GLU A 71 1.94 18.68 9.81
C GLU A 71 1.67 20.08 9.24
N LYS A 72 2.48 21.05 9.63
CA LYS A 72 2.56 22.34 8.96
C LYS A 72 3.46 22.19 7.74
N ARG A 73 2.94 22.48 6.56
CA ARG A 73 3.68 22.49 5.31
C ARG A 73 4.00 23.94 4.96
N TYR A 74 5.27 24.28 5.05
CA TYR A 74 5.75 25.61 4.73
C TYR A 74 5.92 25.78 3.22
N PHE A 75 5.70 27.00 2.74
CA PHE A 75 5.88 27.34 1.34
C PHE A 75 7.38 27.49 1.04
N ASP A 76 7.85 26.74 0.06
CA ASP A 76 9.19 26.82 -0.49
C ASP A 76 9.10 27.32 -1.94
N GLU A 77 9.66 28.50 -2.23
CA GLU A 77 9.63 29.14 -3.54
C GLU A 77 10.38 28.33 -4.60
N ASP A 78 11.51 27.70 -4.23
CA ASP A 78 12.31 26.92 -5.17
C ASP A 78 11.62 25.58 -5.49
N GLU A 79 10.97 24.95 -4.51
CA GLU A 79 10.19 23.75 -4.73
C GLU A 79 8.95 24.06 -5.58
N PHE A 80 8.28 25.17 -5.32
CA PHE A 80 7.15 25.63 -6.12
C PHE A 80 7.52 25.87 -7.59
N ARG A 81 8.68 26.48 -7.87
CA ARG A 81 9.17 26.63 -9.26
C ARG A 81 9.41 25.27 -9.92
N ARG A 82 9.95 24.30 -9.17
CA ARG A 82 10.12 22.93 -9.66
C ARG A 82 8.78 22.26 -9.93
N ASP A 83 7.75 22.54 -9.15
CA ASP A 83 6.41 22.00 -9.34
C ASP A 83 5.76 22.46 -10.64
N VAL A 84 5.95 23.74 -11.03
CA VAL A 84 5.52 24.21 -12.35
C VAL A 84 6.15 23.39 -13.47
N ILE A 85 7.46 23.10 -13.37
CA ILE A 85 8.18 22.27 -14.35
C ILE A 85 7.64 20.83 -14.32
N ARG A 86 7.38 20.27 -13.14
CA ARG A 86 6.80 18.91 -12.99
C ARG A 86 5.45 18.80 -13.66
N LEU A 87 4.58 19.83 -13.50
CA LEU A 87 3.27 19.86 -14.17
C LEU A 87 3.43 19.95 -15.70
N HIS A 88 4.33 20.78 -16.21
CA HIS A 88 4.61 20.80 -17.65
C HIS A 88 5.10 19.43 -18.17
N VAL A 89 5.99 18.76 -17.44
CA VAL A 89 6.48 17.42 -17.82
C VAL A 89 5.34 16.41 -17.76
N LEU A 90 4.48 16.48 -16.75
CA LEU A 90 3.31 15.61 -16.60
C LEU A 90 2.37 15.76 -17.80
N TYR A 91 2.01 16.98 -18.17
CA TYR A 91 1.15 17.25 -19.33
C TYR A 91 1.77 16.76 -20.65
N ARG A 92 3.08 17.00 -20.87
CA ARG A 92 3.79 16.47 -22.05
C ARG A 92 3.78 14.94 -22.10
N ARG A 93 3.95 14.27 -20.96
CA ARG A 93 3.92 12.80 -20.88
C ARG A 93 2.49 12.26 -21.08
N SER A 94 1.50 13.06 -20.74
CA SER A 94 0.08 12.72 -20.91
C SER A 94 -0.46 13.12 -22.30
N GLY A 95 0.41 13.57 -23.23
CA GLY A 95 0.03 13.83 -24.61
C GLY A 95 -0.37 15.27 -24.93
N PHE A 96 -0.11 16.23 -24.05
CA PHE A 96 -0.37 17.65 -24.25
C PHE A 96 0.94 18.42 -24.45
N PRO A 97 1.52 18.43 -25.67
CA PRO A 97 2.82 19.05 -25.92
C PRO A 97 2.83 20.56 -25.77
N ASN A 98 1.67 21.20 -25.98
CA ASN A 98 1.48 22.64 -25.98
C ASN A 98 0.82 23.15 -24.68
N ALA A 99 0.70 22.31 -23.65
CA ALA A 99 0.12 22.72 -22.36
C ALA A 99 0.92 23.86 -21.74
N VAL A 100 0.20 24.88 -21.25
CA VAL A 100 0.75 26.01 -20.52
C VAL A 100 0.25 25.97 -19.09
N VAL A 101 1.16 26.15 -18.15
CA VAL A 101 0.85 26.20 -16.71
C VAL A 101 1.26 27.58 -16.19
N ASP A 102 0.27 28.41 -15.95
CA ASP A 102 0.41 29.70 -15.27
C ASP A 102 0.11 29.55 -13.78
N THR A 103 0.64 30.48 -12.97
CA THR A 103 0.49 30.44 -11.53
C THR A 103 -0.04 31.76 -10.98
N ALA A 104 -0.95 31.68 -10.03
CA ALA A 104 -1.35 32.81 -9.21
C ALA A 104 -1.05 32.49 -7.74
N VAL A 105 -0.22 33.29 -7.09
CA VAL A 105 0.19 33.13 -5.70
C VAL A 105 -0.23 34.35 -4.91
N VAL A 106 -1.17 34.18 -3.99
CA VAL A 106 -1.60 35.20 -3.05
C VAL A 106 -0.88 34.96 -1.73
N ARG A 107 -0.09 35.93 -1.30
CA ARG A 107 0.71 35.88 -0.08
C ARG A 107 0.08 36.76 1.00
N GLU A 108 -0.31 36.15 2.11
CA GLU A 108 -0.70 36.80 3.35
C GLU A 108 0.43 36.71 4.38
N PRO A 109 0.39 37.41 5.52
CA PRO A 109 1.47 37.41 6.50
C PRO A 109 1.91 35.98 6.95
N GLU A 110 0.97 35.07 7.17
CA GLU A 110 1.24 33.71 7.66
C GLU A 110 0.80 32.62 6.68
N SER A 111 0.25 32.97 5.53
CA SER A 111 -0.43 32.01 4.64
C SER A 111 -0.12 32.28 3.17
N VAL A 112 -0.14 31.20 2.39
CA VAL A 112 -0.03 31.24 0.93
C VAL A 112 -1.19 30.48 0.32
N TYR A 113 -1.81 31.07 -0.71
CA TYR A 113 -2.84 30.48 -1.54
C TYR A 113 -2.28 30.36 -2.95
N ILE A 114 -2.30 29.15 -3.50
CA ILE A 114 -1.70 28.82 -4.79
C ILE A 114 -2.82 28.38 -5.72
N THR A 115 -2.84 28.92 -6.92
CA THR A 115 -3.71 28.47 -8.00
C THR A 115 -2.87 28.22 -9.25
N PHE A 116 -2.85 27.00 -9.72
CA PHE A 116 -2.29 26.63 -11.02
C PHE A 116 -3.39 26.79 -12.07
N ARG A 117 -3.15 27.68 -13.05
CA ARG A 117 -4.03 27.88 -14.20
C ARG A 117 -3.46 27.14 -15.38
N ILE A 118 -4.20 26.16 -15.87
CA ILE A 118 -3.74 25.24 -16.90
C ILE A 118 -4.52 25.50 -18.17
N THR A 119 -3.80 25.64 -19.27
CA THR A 119 -4.37 25.63 -20.63
C THR A 119 -3.79 24.43 -21.31
N GLU A 120 -4.58 23.34 -21.43
CA GLU A 120 -4.10 22.04 -21.90
C GLU A 120 -3.69 22.04 -23.38
N GLY A 121 -4.43 22.81 -24.21
CA GLY A 121 -4.26 22.78 -25.65
C GLY A 121 -4.85 21.50 -26.29
N GLU A 122 -4.55 21.27 -27.57
CA GLU A 122 -5.00 20.07 -28.26
C GLU A 122 -4.12 18.85 -27.92
N PRO A 123 -4.73 17.69 -27.65
CA PRO A 123 -3.98 16.47 -27.39
C PRO A 123 -3.33 15.91 -28.66
N MET A 124 -2.17 15.31 -28.51
CA MET A 124 -1.56 14.47 -29.52
C MET A 124 -2.32 13.13 -29.59
N VAL A 125 -2.65 12.65 -30.78
CA VAL A 125 -3.42 11.42 -31.00
C VAL A 125 -2.53 10.30 -31.54
N VAL A 126 -2.77 9.06 -31.11
CA VAL A 126 -2.08 7.87 -31.65
C VAL A 126 -2.60 7.60 -33.08
N ALA A 127 -1.78 7.87 -34.08
CA ALA A 127 -2.11 7.63 -35.47
C ALA A 127 -1.88 6.18 -35.91
N ASP A 128 -0.94 5.49 -35.26
CA ASP A 128 -0.56 4.11 -35.56
C ASP A 128 0.02 3.45 -34.32
N LEU A 129 -0.39 2.21 -34.04
CA LEU A 129 0.11 1.38 -32.93
C LEU A 129 0.57 0.03 -33.48
N GLN A 130 1.86 -0.13 -33.64
CA GLN A 130 2.46 -1.36 -34.15
C GLN A 130 2.99 -2.24 -33.01
N VAL A 131 2.69 -3.54 -33.08
CA VAL A 131 3.28 -4.56 -32.20
C VAL A 131 4.08 -5.52 -33.05
N SER A 132 5.41 -5.46 -32.91
CA SER A 132 6.36 -6.27 -33.68
C SER A 132 6.96 -7.40 -32.82
N GLY A 133 7.68 -8.36 -33.45
CA GLY A 133 8.38 -9.44 -32.74
C GLY A 133 7.50 -10.61 -32.26
N ILE A 134 6.20 -10.55 -32.46
CA ILE A 134 5.25 -11.59 -32.01
C ILE A 134 4.96 -12.70 -33.02
N ASP A 135 5.56 -12.66 -34.20
CA ASP A 135 5.26 -13.59 -35.30
C ASP A 135 5.63 -15.04 -35.00
N SER A 136 6.63 -15.26 -34.17
CA SER A 136 7.05 -16.57 -33.70
C SER A 136 6.06 -17.20 -32.70
N LEU A 137 5.13 -16.43 -32.15
CA LEU A 137 4.17 -16.91 -31.17
C LEU A 137 2.95 -17.56 -31.85
N PRO A 138 2.33 -18.58 -31.19
CA PRO A 138 1.09 -19.16 -31.65
C PRO A 138 -0.02 -18.10 -31.81
N ALA A 139 -0.90 -18.22 -32.81
CA ALA A 139 -1.94 -17.24 -33.14
C ALA A 139 -2.84 -16.87 -31.94
N TRP A 140 -3.23 -17.87 -31.13
CA TRP A 140 -4.03 -17.64 -29.92
C TRP A 140 -3.31 -16.77 -28.90
N LEU A 141 -1.98 -16.93 -28.77
CA LEU A 141 -1.17 -16.19 -27.81
C LEU A 141 -0.94 -14.75 -28.30
N ARG A 142 -0.68 -14.56 -29.60
CA ARG A 142 -0.62 -13.22 -30.19
C ARG A 142 -1.88 -12.42 -29.88
N ARG A 143 -3.04 -13.04 -30.13
CA ARG A 143 -4.34 -12.41 -29.86
C ARG A 143 -4.51 -12.04 -28.37
N ILE A 144 -4.12 -12.92 -27.44
CA ILE A 144 -4.21 -12.62 -26.01
C ILE A 144 -3.20 -11.54 -25.60
N ALA A 145 -1.99 -11.57 -26.15
CA ALA A 145 -0.96 -10.60 -25.83
C ALA A 145 -1.39 -9.18 -26.19
N THR A 146 -2.08 -8.99 -27.31
CA THR A 146 -2.49 -7.68 -27.84
C THR A 146 -3.93 -7.29 -27.53
N LEU A 147 -4.71 -8.13 -26.82
CA LEU A 147 -6.11 -7.85 -26.52
C LEU A 147 -6.24 -6.66 -25.55
N ASP A 148 -7.14 -5.73 -25.84
CA ASP A 148 -7.52 -4.62 -24.94
C ASP A 148 -6.29 -3.96 -24.27
N LEU A 149 -5.38 -3.44 -25.08
CA LEU A 149 -4.24 -2.68 -24.58
C LEU A 149 -4.71 -1.33 -24.03
N PRO A 150 -4.09 -0.83 -22.94
CA PRO A 150 -4.40 0.48 -22.37
C PRO A 150 -4.27 1.67 -23.32
N LEU A 151 -3.45 1.54 -24.36
CA LEU A 151 -3.31 2.52 -25.43
C LEU A 151 -3.77 1.88 -26.76
N GLN A 152 -4.62 2.59 -27.50
CA GLN A 152 -5.15 2.15 -28.79
C GLN A 152 -4.96 3.25 -29.85
N GLU A 153 -5.10 2.88 -31.13
CA GLU A 153 -5.16 3.84 -32.20
C GLU A 153 -6.38 4.76 -32.06
N GLY A 154 -6.18 6.06 -32.27
CA GLY A 154 -7.19 7.07 -32.06
C GLY A 154 -7.28 7.65 -30.65
N ASP A 155 -6.64 7.02 -29.67
CA ASP A 155 -6.59 7.54 -28.30
C ASP A 155 -5.68 8.77 -28.19
N PRO A 156 -5.91 9.66 -27.22
CA PRO A 156 -4.91 10.64 -26.82
C PRO A 156 -3.61 9.95 -26.41
N PHE A 157 -2.50 10.33 -27.05
CA PHE A 157 -1.20 9.73 -26.77
C PHE A 157 -0.83 9.96 -25.30
N ASN A 158 -0.50 8.88 -24.58
CA ASN A 158 -0.09 8.93 -23.20
C ASN A 158 1.08 7.96 -22.96
N ARG A 159 2.22 8.46 -22.53
CA ARG A 159 3.40 7.63 -22.26
C ARG A 159 3.18 6.59 -21.16
N TYR A 160 2.31 6.90 -20.19
CA TYR A 160 1.98 5.94 -19.13
C TYR A 160 1.12 4.80 -19.70
N ALA A 161 0.12 5.12 -20.53
CA ALA A 161 -0.69 4.11 -21.20
C ALA A 161 0.15 3.26 -22.18
N MET A 162 1.10 3.87 -22.89
CA MET A 162 2.06 3.15 -23.73
C MET A 162 2.89 2.15 -22.89
N GLN A 163 3.46 2.60 -21.77
CA GLN A 163 4.24 1.72 -20.90
C GLN A 163 3.36 0.62 -20.29
N GLN A 164 2.15 0.95 -19.84
CA GLN A 164 1.18 -0.05 -19.34
C GLN A 164 0.78 -1.07 -20.40
N SER A 165 0.74 -0.67 -21.67
CA SER A 165 0.51 -1.59 -22.80
C SER A 165 1.66 -2.57 -22.96
N ALA A 166 2.91 -2.07 -22.93
CA ALA A 166 4.11 -2.90 -22.94
C ALA A 166 4.14 -3.86 -21.74
N ASP A 167 3.94 -3.37 -20.53
CA ASP A 167 3.90 -4.18 -19.29
C ASP A 167 2.78 -5.25 -19.34
N SER A 168 1.67 -4.93 -20.01
CA SER A 168 0.55 -5.87 -20.15
C SER A 168 0.89 -7.02 -21.10
N ILE A 169 1.53 -6.73 -22.22
CA ILE A 169 2.02 -7.76 -23.14
C ILE A 169 3.06 -8.65 -22.44
N GLU A 170 4.04 -8.03 -21.79
CA GLU A 170 5.11 -8.72 -21.08
C GLU A 170 4.56 -9.68 -20.00
N ARG A 171 3.68 -9.19 -19.13
CA ARG A 171 3.00 -10.00 -18.10
C ARG A 171 2.22 -11.16 -18.72
N ARG A 172 1.42 -10.90 -19.76
CA ARG A 172 0.62 -11.93 -20.44
C ARG A 172 1.48 -13.05 -21.06
N LEU A 173 2.67 -12.72 -21.55
CA LEU A 173 3.64 -13.68 -22.05
C LEU A 173 4.31 -14.44 -20.91
N ARG A 174 4.73 -13.76 -19.85
CA ARG A 174 5.34 -14.39 -18.67
C ARG A 174 4.38 -15.35 -17.98
N ASP A 175 3.08 -15.07 -17.95
CA ASP A 175 2.09 -16.00 -17.41
C ASP A 175 1.85 -17.24 -18.28
N ARG A 176 2.37 -17.22 -19.50
CA ARG A 176 2.16 -18.30 -20.45
C ARG A 176 3.43 -19.06 -20.85
N GLY A 177 4.45 -18.93 -20.03
CA GLY A 177 5.65 -19.75 -20.13
C GLY A 177 6.85 -19.04 -20.77
N TYR A 178 6.85 -17.74 -20.86
CA TYR A 178 7.95 -16.97 -21.44
C TYR A 178 8.61 -16.08 -20.36
N PRO A 179 9.44 -16.67 -19.48
CA PRO A 179 9.98 -15.99 -18.28
C PRO A 179 10.80 -14.73 -18.59
N SER A 180 11.52 -14.73 -19.71
CA SER A 180 12.38 -13.64 -20.12
C SER A 180 11.76 -12.74 -21.20
N ALA A 181 10.41 -12.82 -21.37
CA ALA A 181 9.74 -11.93 -22.30
C ALA A 181 9.97 -10.46 -21.91
N THR A 182 10.34 -9.64 -22.87
CA THR A 182 10.59 -8.21 -22.70
C THR A 182 9.91 -7.44 -23.81
N VAL A 183 9.41 -6.26 -23.53
CA VAL A 183 8.79 -5.38 -24.52
C VAL A 183 9.46 -4.01 -24.49
N PHE A 184 10.04 -3.62 -25.59
CA PHE A 184 10.61 -2.29 -25.79
C PHE A 184 9.56 -1.38 -26.39
N SER A 185 9.26 -0.28 -25.72
CA SER A 185 8.30 0.71 -26.18
C SER A 185 9.01 1.93 -26.77
N GLY A 186 8.64 2.32 -27.99
CA GLY A 186 9.13 3.51 -28.66
C GLY A 186 7.98 4.31 -29.28
N PHE A 187 8.23 5.58 -29.57
CA PHE A 187 7.27 6.40 -30.29
C PHE A 187 7.97 7.51 -31.09
N GLU A 188 7.34 7.89 -32.20
CA GLU A 188 7.69 9.03 -33.01
C GLU A 188 6.53 10.03 -32.96
N ALA A 189 6.84 11.29 -32.60
CA ALA A 189 5.84 12.34 -32.44
C ALA A 189 5.98 13.39 -33.53
N ASP A 190 4.92 13.61 -34.30
CA ASP A 190 4.75 14.75 -35.22
C ASP A 190 4.03 15.88 -34.48
N ARG A 191 4.77 16.93 -34.11
CA ARG A 191 4.21 18.07 -33.36
C ARG A 191 3.37 19.01 -34.20
N GLU A 192 3.60 19.02 -35.51
CA GLU A 192 2.84 19.88 -36.42
C GLU A 192 1.44 19.31 -36.67
N ARG A 193 1.39 17.98 -36.80
CA ARG A 193 0.12 17.26 -37.01
C ARG A 193 -0.54 16.79 -35.70
N LEU A 194 0.12 16.96 -34.55
CA LEU A 194 -0.28 16.44 -33.26
C LEU A 194 -0.61 14.94 -33.30
N THR A 195 0.26 14.16 -33.95
CA THR A 195 0.11 12.70 -34.06
C THR A 195 1.34 11.97 -33.52
N ALA A 196 1.13 10.78 -32.96
CA ALA A 196 2.18 9.88 -32.54
C ALA A 196 2.06 8.52 -33.22
N ARG A 197 3.17 7.95 -33.66
CA ARG A 197 3.29 6.54 -34.03
C ARG A 197 3.95 5.81 -32.88
N VAL A 198 3.34 4.73 -32.42
CA VAL A 198 3.83 3.94 -31.30
C VAL A 198 4.27 2.58 -31.80
N ASN A 199 5.46 2.15 -31.40
CA ASN A 199 5.98 0.82 -31.68
C ASN A 199 6.25 0.08 -30.36
N LEU A 200 5.68 -1.12 -30.21
CA LEU A 200 5.93 -2.05 -29.12
C LEU A 200 6.65 -3.27 -29.70
N ASP A 201 7.96 -3.31 -29.50
CA ASP A 201 8.81 -4.40 -29.99
C ASP A 201 8.97 -5.49 -28.93
N VAL A 202 8.44 -6.67 -29.21
CA VAL A 202 8.32 -7.78 -28.30
C VAL A 202 9.43 -8.80 -28.56
N GLU A 203 10.21 -9.08 -27.55
CA GLU A 203 11.17 -10.20 -27.52
C GLU A 203 10.63 -11.31 -26.63
N PRO A 204 9.93 -12.33 -27.17
CA PRO A 204 9.28 -13.35 -26.36
C PRO A 204 10.22 -14.25 -25.59
N SER A 205 11.48 -14.41 -26.10
CA SER A 205 12.45 -15.39 -25.58
C SER A 205 11.97 -16.84 -25.70
N ALA A 206 12.62 -17.78 -25.02
CA ALA A 206 12.25 -19.19 -25.04
C ALA A 206 11.10 -19.50 -24.07
N ARG A 207 10.28 -20.49 -24.47
CA ARG A 207 9.24 -21.03 -23.57
C ARG A 207 9.87 -22.00 -22.58
N ALA A 208 9.55 -21.85 -21.29
CA ALA A 208 10.18 -22.63 -20.23
C ALA A 208 9.17 -23.26 -19.25
N VAL A 209 9.64 -24.31 -18.59
CA VAL A 209 8.97 -24.98 -17.47
C VAL A 209 9.76 -24.71 -16.17
N ILE A 210 9.09 -24.89 -15.03
CA ILE A 210 9.74 -24.75 -13.72
C ILE A 210 10.69 -25.93 -13.52
N GLY A 211 11.95 -25.64 -13.23
CA GLY A 211 12.99 -26.59 -12.89
C GLY A 211 13.05 -26.93 -11.41
N ALA A 212 14.24 -26.89 -10.83
CA ALA A 212 14.44 -27.07 -9.39
C ALA A 212 13.77 -25.96 -8.59
N VAL A 213 13.34 -26.30 -7.36
CA VAL A 213 12.80 -25.35 -6.39
C VAL A 213 13.62 -25.47 -5.11
N ASP A 214 14.52 -24.52 -4.92
CA ASP A 214 15.38 -24.44 -3.76
C ASP A 214 14.76 -23.60 -2.66
N VAL A 215 14.75 -24.14 -1.44
CA VAL A 215 14.13 -23.50 -0.27
C VAL A 215 15.20 -23.19 0.76
N VAL A 216 15.34 -21.92 1.09
CA VAL A 216 16.31 -21.43 2.09
C VAL A 216 15.63 -20.67 3.22
N GLY A 217 16.25 -20.71 4.41
CA GLY A 217 15.79 -19.95 5.59
C GLY A 217 14.84 -20.70 6.51
N VAL A 218 14.48 -21.96 6.24
CA VAL A 218 13.75 -22.84 7.17
C VAL A 218 14.68 -23.39 8.25
N ARG A 219 14.15 -23.55 9.45
CA ARG A 219 14.87 -24.12 10.61
C ARG A 219 14.07 -25.19 11.35
N ARG A 220 12.77 -25.01 11.48
CA ARG A 220 11.84 -25.84 12.25
C ARG A 220 10.68 -26.36 11.39
N ILE A 221 10.47 -25.73 10.27
CA ILE A 221 9.43 -26.09 9.29
C ILE A 221 10.10 -26.93 8.22
N ASP A 222 9.43 -28.00 7.80
CA ASP A 222 9.92 -28.85 6.73
C ASP A 222 9.84 -28.13 5.38
N THR A 223 10.86 -28.27 4.55
CA THR A 223 10.88 -27.79 3.16
C THR A 223 9.74 -28.38 2.32
N ALA A 224 9.31 -29.59 2.64
CA ALA A 224 8.15 -30.21 2.01
C ALA A 224 6.87 -29.37 2.18
N LEU A 225 6.62 -28.85 3.39
CA LEU A 225 5.48 -27.97 3.63
C LEU A 225 5.58 -26.66 2.84
N VAL A 226 6.77 -26.09 2.70
CA VAL A 226 6.95 -24.91 1.86
C VAL A 226 6.54 -25.21 0.43
N ARG A 227 6.97 -26.37 -0.11
CA ARG A 227 6.58 -26.79 -1.45
C ARG A 227 5.08 -27.12 -1.58
N GLU A 228 4.41 -27.62 -0.52
CA GLU A 228 2.95 -27.82 -0.50
C GLU A 228 2.18 -26.51 -0.62
N LEU A 229 2.69 -25.43 -0.02
CA LEU A 229 2.11 -24.08 -0.08
C LEU A 229 2.29 -23.41 -1.44
N MET A 230 3.19 -23.92 -2.29
CA MET A 230 3.44 -23.36 -3.61
C MET A 230 2.45 -23.91 -4.64
N VAL A 231 1.99 -23.03 -5.52
CA VAL A 231 1.23 -23.39 -6.73
C VAL A 231 2.20 -23.81 -7.83
N SER A 232 3.31 -23.07 -7.93
CA SER A 232 4.39 -23.33 -8.88
C SER A 232 5.16 -24.59 -8.49
N ARG A 233 5.16 -25.59 -9.36
CA ARG A 233 5.79 -26.90 -9.11
C ARG A 233 6.74 -27.30 -10.24
N PRO A 234 7.80 -28.06 -9.94
CA PRO A 234 8.70 -28.58 -10.98
C PRO A 234 7.94 -29.31 -12.10
N GLY A 235 8.37 -29.09 -13.34
CA GLY A 235 7.79 -29.67 -14.54
C GLY A 235 6.53 -28.95 -15.06
N ARG A 236 5.94 -28.02 -14.30
CA ARG A 236 4.84 -27.19 -14.80
C ARG A 236 5.36 -26.04 -15.64
N ARG A 237 4.52 -25.58 -16.55
CA ARG A 237 4.82 -24.38 -17.33
C ARG A 237 5.04 -23.20 -16.39
N TYR A 238 6.04 -22.38 -16.70
CA TYR A 238 6.28 -21.14 -15.98
C TYR A 238 5.06 -20.19 -16.06
N SER A 239 4.72 -19.56 -14.95
CA SER A 239 3.73 -18.50 -14.87
C SER A 239 4.11 -17.54 -13.75
N GLN A 240 4.24 -16.26 -14.06
CA GLN A 240 4.57 -15.23 -13.08
C GLN A 240 3.45 -15.07 -12.04
N ASP A 241 2.19 -15.15 -12.46
CA ASP A 241 1.03 -15.10 -11.54
C ASP A 241 1.04 -16.27 -10.56
N GLU A 242 1.42 -17.50 -10.99
CA GLU A 242 1.56 -18.64 -10.08
C GLU A 242 2.70 -18.45 -9.07
N LEU A 243 3.80 -17.78 -9.44
CA LEU A 243 4.87 -17.42 -8.50
C LEU A 243 4.35 -16.44 -7.45
N LEU A 244 3.69 -15.37 -7.86
CA LEU A 244 3.09 -14.39 -6.96
C LEU A 244 2.06 -15.02 -6.03
N LEU A 245 1.21 -15.89 -6.55
CA LEU A 245 0.23 -16.64 -5.76
C LEU A 245 0.91 -17.58 -4.76
N SER A 246 2.01 -18.24 -5.16
CA SER A 246 2.82 -19.07 -4.26
C SER A 246 3.41 -18.23 -3.11
N GLN A 247 3.94 -17.06 -3.42
CA GLN A 247 4.44 -16.14 -2.41
C GLN A 247 3.32 -15.67 -1.48
N GLN A 248 2.15 -15.34 -2.01
CA GLN A 248 0.98 -14.94 -1.24
C GLN A 248 0.51 -16.05 -0.29
N ASN A 249 0.47 -17.29 -0.75
CA ASN A 249 0.11 -18.46 0.09
C ASN A 249 1.08 -18.63 1.26
N LEU A 250 2.39 -18.49 1.00
CA LEU A 250 3.41 -18.52 2.06
C LEU A 250 3.17 -17.44 3.12
N TYR A 251 2.86 -16.22 2.73
CA TYR A 251 2.50 -15.15 3.67
C TYR A 251 1.19 -15.42 4.42
N GLN A 252 0.15 -15.84 3.72
CA GLN A 252 -1.16 -16.09 4.32
C GLN A 252 -1.18 -17.32 5.25
N SER A 253 -0.20 -18.20 5.13
CA SER A 253 -0.05 -19.35 6.03
C SER A 253 0.21 -18.94 7.48
N ASP A 254 0.63 -17.68 7.74
CA ASP A 254 1.07 -17.14 9.05
C ASP A 254 2.28 -17.89 9.65
N LEU A 255 2.87 -18.81 8.91
CA LEU A 255 4.06 -19.55 9.32
C LEU A 255 5.34 -18.75 9.12
N PHE A 256 5.34 -17.86 8.13
CA PHE A 256 6.50 -17.06 7.74
C PHE A 256 6.25 -15.58 7.98
N ARG A 257 7.26 -14.88 8.47
CA ARG A 257 7.27 -13.42 8.61
C ARG A 257 7.67 -12.75 7.29
N TYR A 258 8.48 -13.45 6.52
CA TYR A 258 8.97 -13.03 5.23
C TYR A 258 9.00 -14.24 4.30
N ALA A 259 8.56 -14.07 3.07
CA ALA A 259 8.63 -15.07 2.02
C ALA A 259 8.77 -14.40 0.66
N THR A 260 9.73 -14.84 -0.15
CA THR A 260 9.86 -14.46 -1.55
C THR A 260 10.00 -15.70 -2.41
N VAL A 261 9.43 -15.62 -3.60
CA VAL A 261 9.56 -16.65 -4.63
C VAL A 261 10.02 -15.95 -5.90
N HIS A 262 11.21 -16.24 -6.35
CA HIS A 262 11.78 -15.62 -7.54
C HIS A 262 12.61 -16.63 -8.33
N ILE A 263 12.92 -16.26 -9.57
CA ILE A 263 13.84 -17.02 -10.42
C ILE A 263 15.23 -16.95 -9.79
N ASP A 264 15.90 -18.11 -9.64
CA ASP A 264 17.30 -18.11 -9.23
C ASP A 264 18.18 -17.59 -10.36
N SER A 265 18.57 -16.33 -10.25
CA SER A 265 19.39 -15.67 -11.27
C SER A 265 20.82 -16.21 -11.38
N ALA A 266 21.31 -16.95 -10.39
CA ALA A 266 22.62 -17.59 -10.44
C ALA A 266 22.63 -18.83 -11.33
N GLU A 267 21.50 -19.54 -11.38
CA GLU A 267 21.37 -20.77 -12.18
C GLU A 267 20.55 -20.57 -13.46
N PHE A 268 19.80 -19.48 -13.56
CA PHE A 268 18.94 -19.21 -14.70
C PHE A 268 19.75 -18.79 -15.92
N GLN A 269 19.54 -19.51 -17.04
CA GLN A 269 20.06 -19.15 -18.35
C GLN A 269 18.94 -18.57 -19.22
N ALA A 270 19.11 -17.35 -19.66
CA ALA A 270 18.19 -16.72 -20.61
C ALA A 270 18.16 -17.55 -21.91
N GLY A 271 16.96 -17.97 -22.32
CA GLY A 271 16.79 -18.84 -23.49
C GLY A 271 16.81 -20.34 -23.17
N GLY A 272 17.05 -20.74 -21.93
CA GLY A 272 16.86 -22.11 -21.47
C GLY A 272 15.37 -22.51 -21.40
N ASP A 273 15.11 -23.80 -21.45
CA ASP A 273 13.77 -24.40 -21.37
C ASP A 273 13.30 -24.66 -19.92
N THR A 274 14.16 -24.41 -18.94
CA THR A 274 13.90 -24.62 -17.52
C THR A 274 14.22 -23.38 -16.69
N VAL A 275 13.36 -23.11 -15.68
CA VAL A 275 13.49 -21.97 -14.76
C VAL A 275 13.70 -22.49 -13.35
N PRO A 276 14.91 -22.37 -12.78
CA PRO A 276 15.13 -22.67 -11.36
C PRO A 276 14.48 -21.59 -10.49
N LEU A 277 13.85 -22.03 -9.41
CA LEU A 277 13.19 -21.12 -8.45
C LEU A 277 13.93 -21.13 -7.11
N LEU A 278 14.13 -19.97 -6.55
CA LEU A 278 14.62 -19.77 -5.20
C LEU A 278 13.51 -19.24 -4.29
N VAL A 279 13.19 -20.01 -3.26
CA VAL A 279 12.20 -19.66 -2.23
C VAL A 279 12.94 -19.27 -0.96
N GLN A 280 12.94 -18.00 -0.64
CA GLN A 280 13.54 -17.49 0.58
C GLN A 280 12.45 -17.22 1.62
N VAL A 281 12.56 -17.85 2.78
CA VAL A 281 11.59 -17.68 3.85
C VAL A 281 12.29 -17.36 5.17
N ASN A 282 11.54 -16.66 6.04
CA ASN A 282 11.94 -16.43 7.43
C ASN A 282 10.78 -16.80 8.33
N GLU A 283 10.99 -17.82 9.17
CA GLU A 283 9.96 -18.33 10.05
C GLU A 283 9.45 -17.31 11.06
N SER A 284 8.15 -17.27 11.27
CA SER A 284 7.51 -16.52 12.33
C SER A 284 7.88 -17.09 13.71
N ARG A 285 7.78 -16.26 14.76
CA ARG A 285 7.94 -16.76 16.14
C ARG A 285 6.92 -17.86 16.43
N ARG A 286 7.37 -18.95 17.03
CA ARG A 286 6.50 -20.12 17.31
C ARG A 286 5.27 -19.73 18.14
N ARG A 287 5.44 -18.87 19.14
CA ARG A 287 4.36 -18.43 20.02
C ARG A 287 4.17 -16.92 19.90
N ARG A 288 2.91 -16.50 19.93
CA ARG A 288 2.52 -15.09 19.95
C ARG A 288 1.43 -14.89 20.98
N ILE A 289 1.61 -13.91 21.85
CA ILE A 289 0.62 -13.47 22.82
C ILE A 289 0.15 -12.07 22.39
N ARG A 290 -1.14 -11.83 22.45
CA ARG A 290 -1.76 -10.55 22.20
C ARG A 290 -2.66 -10.21 23.36
N GLY A 291 -2.50 -9.03 23.95
CA GLY A 291 -3.41 -8.46 24.93
C GLY A 291 -4.11 -7.25 24.35
N SER A 292 -5.36 -7.05 24.70
CA SER A 292 -6.12 -5.85 24.39
C SER A 292 -6.92 -5.39 25.61
N LEU A 293 -6.97 -4.09 25.82
CA LEU A 293 -7.80 -3.43 26.81
C LEU A 293 -8.60 -2.34 26.10
N GLY A 294 -9.82 -2.13 26.50
CA GLY A 294 -10.66 -1.12 25.91
C GLY A 294 -11.81 -0.72 26.85
N TYR A 295 -12.40 0.42 26.54
CA TYR A 295 -13.59 0.94 27.19
C TYR A 295 -14.65 1.25 26.14
N GLY A 296 -15.89 1.00 26.47
CA GLY A 296 -17.05 1.35 25.65
C GLY A 296 -18.21 1.75 26.55
N THR A 297 -19.07 2.64 26.08
CA THR A 297 -20.21 3.14 26.83
C THR A 297 -21.24 2.07 27.18
N GLU A 298 -21.33 1.01 26.34
CA GLU A 298 -22.28 -0.09 26.54
C GLU A 298 -21.65 -1.28 27.28
N ASP A 299 -20.41 -1.61 26.94
CA ASP A 299 -19.72 -2.78 27.47
C ASP A 299 -18.78 -2.47 28.66
N CYS A 300 -18.71 -1.20 29.07
CA CYS A 300 -17.80 -0.73 30.09
C CYS A 300 -16.34 -1.11 29.78
N PHE A 301 -15.63 -1.69 30.72
CA PHE A 301 -14.28 -2.17 30.46
C PHE A 301 -14.31 -3.55 29.80
N ARG A 302 -13.42 -3.70 28.81
CA ARG A 302 -13.22 -4.98 28.11
C ARG A 302 -11.75 -5.33 28.04
N GLY A 303 -11.46 -6.60 28.19
CA GLY A 303 -10.12 -7.16 28.06
C GLY A 303 -10.12 -8.34 27.10
N GLY A 304 -9.02 -8.55 26.42
CA GLY A 304 -8.84 -9.71 25.55
C GLY A 304 -7.43 -10.26 25.66
N LEU A 305 -7.33 -11.58 25.59
CA LEU A 305 -6.07 -12.30 25.53
C LEU A 305 -6.12 -13.30 24.37
N GLY A 306 -5.15 -13.23 23.49
CA GLY A 306 -4.96 -14.17 22.38
C GLY A 306 -3.62 -14.88 22.51
N TRP A 307 -3.61 -16.18 22.32
CA TRP A 307 -2.39 -16.98 22.26
C TRP A 307 -2.40 -17.84 21.00
N THR A 308 -1.40 -17.61 20.15
CA THR A 308 -1.20 -18.35 18.91
C THR A 308 0.06 -19.20 19.03
N THR A 309 -0.02 -20.49 18.74
CA THR A 309 1.16 -21.33 18.53
C THR A 309 1.19 -21.88 17.12
N ARG A 310 2.32 -21.68 16.45
CA ARG A 310 2.59 -22.15 15.09
C ARG A 310 3.31 -23.48 15.12
N ASN A 311 3.10 -24.27 14.08
CA ASN A 311 3.61 -25.63 13.98
C ASN A 311 3.21 -26.50 15.19
N PHE A 312 1.92 -26.44 15.53
CA PHE A 312 1.31 -27.20 16.62
C PHE A 312 1.31 -28.69 16.27
N LEU A 313 1.75 -29.55 17.18
CA LEU A 313 1.90 -31.00 17.02
C LEU A 313 2.86 -31.43 15.90
N GLY A 314 3.90 -30.65 15.59
CA GLY A 314 4.98 -31.08 14.70
C GLY A 314 4.95 -30.50 13.30
N SER A 315 5.45 -31.22 12.30
CA SER A 315 5.90 -30.71 11.00
C SER A 315 4.82 -30.18 10.02
N ASN A 316 3.54 -30.39 10.31
CA ASN A 316 2.47 -30.16 9.32
C ASN A 316 1.92 -28.71 9.26
N GLY A 317 2.63 -27.74 9.79
CA GLY A 317 2.25 -26.33 9.69
C GLY A 317 0.93 -25.94 10.36
N ARG A 318 0.38 -26.78 11.25
CA ARG A 318 -0.87 -26.50 11.96
C ARG A 318 -0.68 -25.33 12.91
N LEU A 319 -1.68 -24.46 12.97
CA LEU A 319 -1.73 -23.34 13.91
C LEU A 319 -2.84 -23.60 14.92
N LEU A 320 -2.57 -23.31 16.19
CA LEU A 320 -3.58 -23.29 17.24
C LEU A 320 -3.69 -21.85 17.74
N ASP A 321 -4.90 -21.31 17.66
CA ASP A 321 -5.27 -20.00 18.18
C ASP A 321 -6.24 -20.18 19.33
N LEU A 322 -5.86 -19.68 20.51
CA LEU A 322 -6.74 -19.55 21.67
C LEU A 322 -7.07 -18.07 21.84
N THR A 323 -8.36 -17.75 21.93
CA THR A 323 -8.82 -16.36 22.13
C THR A 323 -9.75 -16.32 23.32
N SER A 324 -9.52 -15.39 24.21
CA SER A 324 -10.39 -15.05 25.32
C SER A 324 -10.70 -13.56 25.26
N ARG A 325 -11.97 -13.21 25.40
CA ARG A 325 -12.43 -11.85 25.54
C ARG A 325 -13.46 -11.79 26.65
N VAL A 326 -13.36 -10.77 27.48
CA VAL A 326 -14.31 -10.44 28.52
C VAL A 326 -14.73 -8.98 28.38
N SER A 327 -15.99 -8.68 28.63
CA SER A 327 -16.50 -7.32 28.71
C SER A 327 -17.55 -7.19 29.83
N LYS A 328 -17.99 -5.96 30.11
CA LYS A 328 -18.73 -5.60 31.32
C LYS A 328 -17.92 -5.79 32.61
N VAL A 329 -16.62 -5.67 32.53
CA VAL A 329 -15.71 -5.67 33.70
C VAL A 329 -15.94 -4.40 34.48
N GLY A 330 -16.16 -4.55 35.80
CA GLY A 330 -16.44 -3.44 36.72
C GLY A 330 -17.90 -3.16 36.99
N VAL A 331 -18.82 -3.78 36.18
CA VAL A 331 -20.28 -3.66 36.36
C VAL A 331 -21.01 -5.01 36.38
N GLY A 332 -20.35 -6.08 35.98
CA GLY A 332 -20.92 -7.42 35.90
C GLY A 332 -20.29 -8.38 36.93
N ASP A 333 -21.11 -9.19 37.57
CA ASP A 333 -20.64 -10.25 38.47
C ASP A 333 -19.71 -11.23 37.75
N PRO A 334 -18.59 -11.66 38.35
CA PRO A 334 -18.11 -11.38 39.73
C PRO A 334 -17.21 -10.15 39.87
N THR A 335 -17.16 -9.26 38.86
CA THR A 335 -16.28 -8.06 38.85
C THR A 335 -17.08 -6.77 39.03
N ASP A 336 -18.15 -6.79 39.78
CA ASP A 336 -18.90 -5.56 40.13
C ASP A 336 -18.07 -4.73 41.13
N TRP A 337 -17.59 -3.57 40.66
CA TRP A 337 -16.78 -2.61 41.44
C TRP A 337 -17.58 -1.32 41.72
N GLY A 338 -18.91 -1.33 41.52
CA GLY A 338 -19.76 -0.17 41.69
C GLY A 338 -19.55 0.92 40.63
N LEU A 339 -19.01 0.59 39.47
CA LEU A 339 -18.80 1.55 38.38
C LEU A 339 -20.08 1.86 37.59
N ALA A 340 -21.15 1.13 37.82
CA ALA A 340 -22.44 1.32 37.17
C ALA A 340 -23.01 2.71 37.37
N ASP A 341 -22.87 3.27 38.58
CA ASP A 341 -23.46 4.58 38.93
C ASP A 341 -22.68 5.78 38.37
N GLY A 342 -21.49 5.56 37.80
CA GLY A 342 -20.63 6.63 37.31
C GLY A 342 -20.25 6.46 35.84
N LEU A 343 -19.14 5.75 35.59
CA LEU A 343 -18.52 5.63 34.28
C LEU A 343 -19.34 4.79 33.29
N CYS A 344 -20.22 3.91 33.76
CA CYS A 344 -20.96 2.93 32.96
C CYS A 344 -22.46 2.98 33.19
N SER A 345 -23.01 4.15 33.33
CA SER A 345 -24.44 4.38 33.71
C SER A 345 -25.45 3.77 32.71
N SER A 346 -25.09 3.58 31.44
CA SER A 346 -25.93 2.87 30.47
C SER A 346 -26.13 1.39 30.79
N SER A 347 -25.21 0.76 31.54
CA SER A 347 -25.32 -0.64 31.98
C SER A 347 -26.09 -0.82 33.26
N ALA A 348 -26.22 0.24 34.08
CA ALA A 348 -26.90 0.19 35.37
C ALA A 348 -28.43 -0.08 35.28
N ASN A 349 -29.04 0.31 34.17
CA ASN A 349 -30.49 0.24 33.97
C ASN A 349 -30.93 -0.96 33.10
N ASP A 350 -30.05 -1.90 32.81
CA ASP A 350 -30.38 -3.07 31.99
C ASP A 350 -30.95 -4.22 32.85
N SER A 351 -32.24 -4.45 32.76
CA SER A 351 -32.92 -5.53 33.48
C SER A 351 -32.71 -6.92 32.93
N ILE A 352 -32.17 -7.06 31.70
CA ILE A 352 -32.14 -8.34 30.97
C ILE A 352 -30.82 -9.11 31.13
N GLY A 353 -29.75 -8.51 31.64
CA GLY A 353 -28.51 -9.27 31.75
C GLY A 353 -27.22 -8.47 31.97
N SER A 354 -27.33 -7.23 32.42
CA SER A 354 -26.17 -6.38 32.68
C SER A 354 -25.40 -6.77 33.94
N SER A 355 -26.01 -7.52 34.84
CA SER A 355 -25.39 -7.94 36.10
C SER A 355 -24.37 -9.07 35.98
N VAL A 356 -24.00 -9.53 34.76
CA VAL A 356 -23.06 -10.63 34.57
C VAL A 356 -22.14 -10.33 33.42
N LEU A 357 -20.85 -10.68 33.56
CA LEU A 357 -19.83 -10.56 32.54
C LEU A 357 -20.26 -11.15 31.19
N ASN A 358 -19.95 -10.44 30.11
CA ASN A 358 -19.90 -11.05 28.79
C ASN A 358 -18.54 -11.70 28.55
N TYR A 359 -18.54 -12.88 27.95
CA TYR A 359 -17.31 -13.56 27.60
C TYR A 359 -17.41 -14.21 26.22
N HIS A 360 -16.26 -14.35 25.58
CA HIS A 360 -16.06 -15.16 24.38
C HIS A 360 -14.75 -15.93 24.53
N LEU A 361 -14.84 -17.23 24.48
CA LEU A 361 -13.69 -18.14 24.51
C LEU A 361 -13.72 -18.97 23.23
N SER A 362 -12.60 -19.04 22.50
CA SER A 362 -12.50 -19.86 21.31
C SER A 362 -11.15 -20.54 21.19
N SER A 363 -11.17 -21.75 20.62
CA SER A 363 -10.01 -22.53 20.24
C SER A 363 -10.14 -22.89 18.78
N THR A 364 -9.20 -22.43 17.95
CA THR A 364 -9.22 -22.65 16.51
C THR A 364 -7.96 -23.35 16.08
N ILE A 365 -8.10 -24.48 15.37
CA ILE A 365 -7.01 -25.17 14.69
C ILE A 365 -7.13 -24.86 13.21
N ARG A 366 -6.05 -24.34 12.63
CA ARG A 366 -5.95 -24.06 11.20
C ARG A 366 -4.84 -24.92 10.56
N ARG A 367 -5.09 -25.46 9.38
CA ARG A 367 -4.11 -26.13 8.54
C ARG A 367 -4.08 -25.47 7.17
N PRO A 368 -3.03 -24.74 6.81
CA PRO A 368 -2.85 -24.23 5.46
C PRO A 368 -2.53 -25.38 4.50
N ALA A 369 -2.80 -25.19 3.21
CA ALA A 369 -2.58 -26.16 2.13
C ALA A 369 -3.19 -27.54 2.43
N PHE A 370 -4.47 -27.59 2.81
CA PHE A 370 -5.10 -28.84 3.25
C PHE A 370 -5.30 -29.86 2.10
N LEU A 371 -5.86 -29.43 0.98
CA LEU A 371 -6.07 -30.24 -0.23
C LEU A 371 -5.30 -29.68 -1.43
N THR A 372 -5.24 -28.37 -1.51
CA THR A 372 -4.52 -27.63 -2.55
C THR A 372 -3.68 -26.53 -1.89
N ALA A 373 -2.71 -26.01 -2.61
CA ALA A 373 -1.86 -24.90 -2.12
C ALA A 373 -2.66 -23.67 -1.66
N THR A 374 -3.86 -23.45 -2.20
CA THR A 374 -4.72 -22.31 -1.91
C THR A 374 -5.83 -22.61 -0.90
N SER A 375 -6.01 -23.87 -0.48
CA SER A 375 -7.08 -24.24 0.45
C SER A 375 -6.61 -24.28 1.89
N ASN A 376 -7.43 -23.74 2.80
CA ASN A 376 -7.16 -23.75 4.23
C ASN A 376 -8.30 -24.43 4.97
N LEU A 377 -7.96 -25.39 5.84
CA LEU A 377 -8.92 -25.99 6.77
C LEU A 377 -8.85 -25.25 8.10
N SER A 378 -10.00 -24.85 8.61
CA SER A 378 -10.13 -24.23 9.93
C SER A 378 -11.25 -24.94 10.70
N VAL A 379 -10.95 -25.35 11.93
CA VAL A 379 -11.93 -25.93 12.85
C VAL A 379 -11.88 -25.13 14.13
N SER A 380 -13.01 -24.57 14.53
CA SER A 380 -13.13 -23.78 15.74
C SER A 380 -14.16 -24.39 16.69
N VAL A 381 -13.85 -24.36 17.98
CA VAL A 381 -14.79 -24.58 19.08
C VAL A 381 -14.86 -23.32 19.89
N TYR A 382 -16.06 -22.84 20.16
CA TYR A 382 -16.25 -21.62 20.92
C TYR A 382 -17.40 -21.69 21.90
N THR A 383 -17.32 -20.87 22.94
CA THR A 383 -18.42 -20.59 23.84
C THR A 383 -18.47 -19.09 24.10
N GLU A 384 -19.66 -18.54 24.04
CA GLU A 384 -19.86 -17.13 24.32
C GLU A 384 -21.12 -16.87 25.15
N ARG A 385 -21.05 -15.83 25.94
CA ARG A 385 -22.18 -15.14 26.53
C ARG A 385 -22.12 -13.69 26.11
N ARG A 386 -23.19 -13.21 25.49
CA ARG A 386 -23.35 -11.83 25.07
C ARG A 386 -24.71 -11.31 25.47
N SER A 387 -24.73 -10.17 26.12
CA SER A 387 -25.95 -9.42 26.37
C SER A 387 -25.79 -8.02 25.79
N GLU A 388 -26.82 -7.53 25.12
CA GLU A 388 -26.93 -6.15 24.66
C GLU A 388 -27.99 -5.43 25.46
N TYR A 389 -27.77 -4.16 25.76
CA TYR A 389 -28.66 -3.34 26.58
C TYR A 389 -30.10 -3.39 26.06
N GLN A 390 -31.01 -3.88 26.91
CA GLN A 390 -32.46 -4.00 26.67
C GLN A 390 -32.87 -4.77 25.39
N VAL A 391 -31.95 -5.46 24.71
CA VAL A 391 -32.22 -6.12 23.44
C VAL A 391 -32.26 -7.63 23.58
N TYR A 392 -31.16 -8.26 24.00
CA TYR A 392 -31.11 -9.71 24.15
C TYR A 392 -30.01 -10.22 25.10
N LEU A 393 -30.20 -11.44 25.55
CA LEU A 393 -29.18 -12.28 26.16
C LEU A 393 -28.99 -13.53 25.30
N ARG A 394 -27.78 -13.77 24.81
CA ARG A 394 -27.41 -14.95 24.05
C ARG A 394 -26.33 -15.72 24.80
N ARG A 395 -26.55 -17.03 24.95
CA ARG A 395 -25.50 -17.99 25.33
C ARG A 395 -25.39 -19.03 24.25
N GLU A 396 -24.19 -19.25 23.78
CA GLU A 396 -23.92 -20.12 22.65
C GLU A 396 -22.65 -20.92 22.86
N THR A 397 -22.69 -22.19 22.49
CA THR A 397 -21.50 -23.04 22.35
C THR A 397 -21.64 -23.75 21.02
N GLY A 398 -20.60 -23.67 20.20
CA GLY A 398 -20.67 -24.17 18.85
C GLY A 398 -19.31 -24.60 18.29
N THR A 399 -19.39 -25.16 17.10
CA THR A 399 -18.25 -25.53 16.27
C THR A 399 -18.44 -24.96 14.87
N THR A 400 -17.37 -24.50 14.27
CA THR A 400 -17.36 -24.04 12.87
C THR A 400 -16.20 -24.64 12.11
#